data_e7facb1440ba701785e5ccfba63ea1f6
#
_entry.id   e7facb1440ba701785e5ccfba63ea1f6
#
_cell.length_a   1.000
_cell.length_b   1.000
_cell.length_c   1.000
_cell.angle_alpha   90.00
_cell.angle_beta   90.00
_cell.angle_gamma   90.00
#
_symmetry.space_group_name_H-M   'P 1'
#
loop_
_entity.id
_entity.type
_entity.pdbx_description
1 polymer ?
#
loop_
_entity_poly.entity_id
_entity_poly.type
_entity_poly.pdbx_seq_one_letter_code
_entity_poly.pdbx_strand_id
1 'polypeptide(L)'
;MDEKLALLRTVPLFVGLDDDELKVVGALTTEVDKPTGSELAREETFGSEFYMIIDGSVRIHRAGATLRTLGPGDFLGEIALIDHGRRTASATAETDCRLLVLGHREFHSLLDAQPDIRVHVLEALARRVRQLTPEHEV
;
A
#
# COMPACT_ATOMS: atom_id res chain seq x y z
N MET A 1 -4.28 13.70 -17.61
CA MET A 1 -4.78 12.64 -16.74
C MET A 1 -3.66 12.08 -15.91
N ASP A 2 -3.86 12.04 -14.64
CA ASP A 2 -2.81 11.63 -13.72
C ASP A 2 -2.83 10.12 -13.55
N GLU A 3 -1.80 9.47 -14.06
CA GLU A 3 -1.61 8.03 -13.95
C GLU A 3 -1.48 7.59 -12.49
N LYS A 4 -0.85 8.43 -11.67
CA LYS A 4 -0.70 8.20 -10.24
C LYS A 4 -2.08 8.12 -9.56
N LEU A 5 -2.99 9.04 -9.89
CA LEU A 5 -4.35 9.02 -9.33
C LEU A 5 -5.08 7.74 -9.70
N ALA A 6 -4.97 7.31 -10.95
CA ALA A 6 -5.60 6.08 -11.41
C ALA A 6 -5.09 4.87 -10.61
N LEU A 7 -3.80 4.81 -10.33
CA LEU A 7 -3.20 3.74 -9.54
C LEU A 7 -3.67 3.79 -8.09
N LEU A 8 -3.62 4.95 -7.45
CA LEU A 8 -4.02 5.11 -6.06
C LEU A 8 -5.49 4.77 -5.84
N ARG A 9 -6.34 5.05 -6.83
CA ARG A 9 -7.78 4.78 -6.75
C ARG A 9 -8.08 3.30 -6.59
N THR A 10 -7.18 2.41 -7.03
CA THR A 10 -7.38 0.96 -6.92
C THR A 10 -7.06 0.41 -5.53
N VAL A 11 -6.43 1.18 -4.67
CA VAL A 11 -6.04 0.73 -3.33
C VAL A 11 -7.27 0.74 -2.41
N PRO A 12 -7.64 -0.40 -1.82
CA PRO A 12 -8.87 -0.49 -0.99
C PRO A 12 -8.94 0.56 0.11
N LEU A 13 -7.81 0.92 0.71
CA LEU A 13 -7.76 1.92 1.77
C LEU A 13 -8.20 3.31 1.28
N PHE A 14 -8.08 3.58 -0.01
CA PHE A 14 -8.34 4.89 -0.61
C PHE A 14 -9.64 4.97 -1.40
N VAL A 15 -10.45 3.89 -1.43
CA VAL A 15 -11.65 3.86 -2.29
C VAL A 15 -12.72 4.89 -1.89
N GLY A 16 -12.71 5.36 -0.65
CA GLY A 16 -13.66 6.36 -0.19
C GLY A 16 -13.22 7.80 -0.43
N LEU A 17 -12.03 8.01 -1.00
CA LEU A 17 -11.48 9.36 -1.23
C LEU A 17 -11.94 9.91 -2.58
N ASP A 18 -12.26 11.21 -2.60
CA ASP A 18 -12.54 11.89 -3.86
C ASP A 18 -11.22 12.28 -4.57
N ASP A 19 -11.32 12.87 -5.76
CA ASP A 19 -10.15 13.21 -6.56
C ASP A 19 -9.23 14.21 -5.85
N ASP A 20 -9.79 15.20 -5.16
CA ASP A 20 -8.98 16.18 -4.45
C ASP A 20 -8.23 15.54 -3.27
N GLU A 21 -8.89 14.66 -2.55
CA GLU A 21 -8.26 13.93 -1.44
C GLU A 21 -7.18 12.97 -1.95
N LEU A 22 -7.42 12.29 -3.08
CA LEU A 22 -6.41 11.44 -3.70
C LEU A 22 -5.18 12.23 -4.15
N LYS A 23 -5.38 13.45 -4.65
CA LYS A 23 -4.26 14.31 -5.02
C LYS A 23 -3.40 14.65 -3.81
N VAL A 24 -4.02 14.88 -2.67
CA VAL A 24 -3.30 15.15 -1.42
C VAL A 24 -2.45 13.93 -1.02
N VAL A 25 -3.03 12.74 -1.07
CA VAL A 25 -2.28 11.50 -0.79
C VAL A 25 -1.16 11.33 -1.82
N GLY A 26 -1.46 11.53 -3.09
CA GLY A 26 -0.49 11.38 -4.17
C GLY A 26 0.72 12.30 -4.03
N ALA A 27 0.52 13.51 -3.50
CA ALA A 27 1.61 14.45 -3.29
C ALA A 27 2.62 13.97 -2.25
N LEU A 28 2.25 13.02 -1.39
CA LEU A 28 3.15 12.44 -0.39
C LEU A 28 3.95 11.26 -0.92
N THR A 29 3.57 10.71 -2.09
CA THR A 29 4.28 9.57 -2.66
C THR A 29 5.58 10.01 -3.30
N THR A 30 6.56 9.11 -3.27
CA THR A 30 7.84 9.30 -3.97
C THR A 30 7.98 8.20 -5.00
N GLU A 31 8.41 8.55 -6.20
CA GLU A 31 8.68 7.58 -7.24
C GLU A 31 10.14 7.15 -7.13
N VAL A 32 10.38 5.84 -7.03
CA VAL A 32 11.72 5.29 -6.86
C VAL A 32 11.97 4.17 -7.85
N ASP A 33 13.24 4.00 -8.23
CA ASP A 33 13.70 2.88 -9.02
C ASP A 33 14.43 1.91 -8.10
N LYS A 34 14.13 0.62 -8.22
CA LYS A 34 14.78 -0.44 -7.46
C LYS A 34 15.32 -1.49 -8.42
N PRO A 35 16.62 -1.82 -8.34
CA PRO A 35 17.19 -2.83 -9.22
C PRO A 35 16.72 -4.24 -8.87
N THR A 36 16.84 -5.14 -9.83
CA THR A 36 16.60 -6.57 -9.64
C THR A 36 17.33 -7.05 -8.39
N GLY A 37 16.66 -7.83 -7.57
CA GLY A 37 17.20 -8.37 -6.33
C GLY A 37 17.03 -7.51 -5.11
N SER A 38 16.52 -6.26 -5.24
CA SER A 38 16.27 -5.40 -4.10
C SER A 38 15.22 -6.02 -3.19
N GLU A 39 15.49 -5.99 -1.88
CA GLU A 39 14.52 -6.41 -0.87
C GLU A 39 13.66 -5.20 -0.48
N LEU A 40 12.36 -5.31 -0.74
CA LEU A 40 11.40 -4.23 -0.43
C LEU A 40 10.80 -4.42 0.96
N ALA A 41 10.64 -5.66 1.39
CA ALA A 41 10.09 -6.00 2.69
C ALA A 41 10.70 -7.32 3.13
N ARG A 42 10.87 -7.46 4.44
CA ARG A 42 11.38 -8.70 5.05
C ARG A 42 10.38 -9.16 6.09
N GLU A 43 9.99 -10.44 6.03
CA GLU A 43 9.10 -11.03 7.00
C GLU A 43 9.65 -10.89 8.42
N GLU A 44 8.75 -10.74 9.39
CA GLU A 44 9.03 -10.55 10.81
C GLU A 44 9.60 -9.18 11.17
N THR A 45 9.92 -8.29 10.20
CA THR A 45 10.32 -6.92 10.50
C THR A 45 9.12 -5.99 10.45
N PHE A 46 9.23 -4.85 11.13
CA PHE A 46 8.16 -3.84 11.11
C PHE A 46 8.11 -3.17 9.75
N GLY A 47 6.89 -3.06 9.22
CA GLY A 47 6.67 -2.35 7.97
C GLY A 47 6.50 -0.86 8.21
N SER A 48 7.12 -0.04 7.36
CA SER A 48 6.97 1.41 7.44
C SER A 48 6.61 2.04 6.10
N GLU A 49 6.58 1.24 5.03
CA GLU A 49 6.32 1.75 3.68
C GLU A 49 5.28 0.92 2.96
N PHE A 50 4.49 1.63 2.20
CA PHE A 50 3.57 1.09 1.21
C PHE A 50 4.21 1.27 -0.16
N TYR A 51 4.14 0.23 -0.98
CA TYR A 51 4.69 0.25 -2.34
C TYR A 51 3.60 -0.02 -3.34
N MET A 52 3.60 0.71 -4.45
CA MET A 52 2.74 0.47 -5.59
C MET A 52 3.62 0.30 -6.82
N ILE A 53 3.40 -0.77 -7.58
CA ILE A 53 4.25 -1.09 -8.72
C ILE A 53 3.77 -0.34 -9.95
N ILE A 54 4.64 0.52 -10.50
CA ILE A 54 4.39 1.21 -11.76
C ILE A 54 4.86 0.31 -12.90
N ASP A 55 6.05 -0.27 -12.76
CA ASP A 55 6.66 -1.12 -13.77
C ASP A 55 7.55 -2.16 -13.08
N GLY A 56 7.62 -3.33 -13.66
CA GLY A 56 8.44 -4.42 -13.14
C GLY A 56 7.63 -5.50 -12.42
N SER A 57 8.34 -6.41 -11.76
CA SER A 57 7.78 -7.60 -11.13
C SER A 57 8.38 -7.80 -9.74
N VAL A 58 7.54 -8.09 -8.75
CA VAL A 58 7.94 -8.30 -7.35
C VAL A 58 7.46 -9.67 -6.89
N ARG A 59 8.37 -10.44 -6.32
CA ARG A 59 8.06 -11.77 -5.78
C ARG A 59 7.75 -11.65 -4.29
N ILE A 60 6.59 -12.15 -3.88
CA ILE A 60 6.19 -12.25 -2.48
C ILE A 60 6.52 -13.67 -2.01
N HIS A 61 7.28 -13.78 -0.93
CA HIS A 61 7.72 -15.08 -0.46
C HIS A 61 7.75 -15.14 1.08
N ARG A 62 7.68 -16.36 1.60
CA ARG A 62 7.76 -16.62 3.04
C ARG A 62 8.49 -17.94 3.25
N ALA A 63 9.46 -17.93 4.17
CA ALA A 63 10.28 -19.12 4.45
C ALA A 63 10.87 -19.73 3.20
N GLY A 64 11.26 -18.90 2.22
CA GLY A 64 11.86 -19.34 0.97
C GLY A 64 10.87 -19.77 -0.12
N ALA A 65 9.60 -19.92 0.20
CA ALA A 65 8.58 -20.34 -0.76
C ALA A 65 7.89 -19.14 -1.39
N THR A 66 7.76 -19.12 -2.71
CA THR A 66 7.04 -18.07 -3.41
C THR A 66 5.54 -18.22 -3.18
N LEU A 67 4.90 -17.15 -2.69
CA LEU A 67 3.46 -17.11 -2.48
C LEU A 67 2.74 -16.59 -3.72
N ARG A 68 3.29 -15.56 -4.35
CA ARG A 68 2.74 -14.96 -5.57
C ARG A 68 3.71 -13.95 -6.15
N THR A 69 3.43 -13.51 -7.36
CA THR A 69 4.17 -12.44 -8.03
C THR A 69 3.25 -11.27 -8.30
N LEU A 70 3.72 -10.08 -8.02
CA LEU A 70 3.00 -8.84 -8.26
C LEU A 70 3.57 -8.14 -9.48
N GLY A 71 2.72 -7.47 -10.25
CA GLY A 71 3.10 -6.70 -11.43
C GLY A 71 2.55 -5.29 -11.41
N PRO A 72 2.64 -4.56 -12.53
CA PRO A 72 2.15 -3.18 -12.61
C PRO A 72 0.71 -3.04 -12.15
N GLY A 73 0.45 -2.05 -11.31
CA GLY A 73 -0.87 -1.80 -10.73
C GLY A 73 -1.10 -2.51 -9.41
N ASP A 74 -0.28 -3.49 -9.06
CA ASP A 74 -0.37 -4.17 -7.77
C ASP A 74 0.35 -3.36 -6.69
N PHE A 75 0.04 -3.68 -5.42
CA PHE A 75 0.61 -2.96 -4.28
C PHE A 75 0.89 -3.91 -3.12
N LEU A 76 1.71 -3.45 -2.18
CA LEU A 76 2.02 -4.20 -0.96
C LEU A 76 2.25 -3.24 0.20
N GLY A 77 1.96 -3.72 1.41
CA GLY A 77 2.19 -2.94 2.62
C GLY A 77 1.09 -1.96 2.97
N GLU A 78 -0.09 -2.10 2.39
CA GLU A 78 -1.21 -1.19 2.64
C GLU A 78 -1.56 -1.07 4.13
N ILE A 79 -1.65 -2.19 4.81
CA ILE A 79 -2.06 -2.17 6.22
C ILE A 79 -0.96 -1.57 7.11
N ALA A 80 0.30 -1.71 6.72
CA ALA A 80 1.41 -1.12 7.46
C ALA A 80 1.38 0.41 7.47
N LEU A 81 0.66 1.04 6.54
CA LEU A 81 0.42 2.49 6.60
C LEU A 81 -0.35 2.88 7.86
N ILE A 82 -1.20 1.98 8.35
CA ILE A 82 -2.07 2.25 9.50
C ILE A 82 -1.43 1.80 10.79
N ASP A 83 -1.01 0.53 10.87
CA ASP A 83 -0.64 -0.08 12.15
C ASP A 83 0.86 -0.21 12.38
N HIS A 84 1.70 0.06 11.36
CA HIS A 84 3.15 -0.12 11.43
C HIS A 84 3.51 -1.52 11.95
N GLY A 85 2.70 -2.52 11.54
CA GLY A 85 2.84 -3.89 12.04
C GLY A 85 3.97 -4.64 11.37
N ARG A 86 4.20 -5.86 11.87
CA ARG A 86 5.22 -6.73 11.29
C ARG A 86 4.80 -7.22 9.91
N ARG A 87 5.76 -7.31 9.03
CA ARG A 87 5.54 -7.89 7.70
C ARG A 87 5.28 -9.38 7.85
N THR A 88 4.24 -9.87 7.17
CA THR A 88 3.89 -11.30 7.18
C THR A 88 4.60 -12.08 6.09
N ALA A 89 5.20 -11.40 5.14
CA ALA A 89 5.95 -11.99 4.05
C ALA A 89 7.08 -11.06 3.63
N SER A 90 8.02 -11.61 2.88
CA SER A 90 9.10 -10.85 2.25
C SER A 90 8.73 -10.48 0.83
N ALA A 91 9.33 -9.43 0.30
CA ALA A 91 9.10 -8.99 -1.08
C ALA A 91 10.44 -8.61 -1.71
N THR A 92 10.72 -9.19 -2.88
CA THR A 92 11.98 -8.98 -3.60
C THR A 92 11.69 -8.63 -5.05
N ALA A 93 12.37 -7.62 -5.57
CA ALA A 93 12.25 -7.23 -6.97
C ALA A 93 12.82 -8.33 -7.85
N GLU A 94 11.99 -8.96 -8.68
CA GLU A 94 12.44 -9.98 -9.64
C GLU A 94 13.05 -9.36 -10.87
N THR A 95 12.62 -8.16 -11.22
CA THR A 95 13.16 -7.35 -12.31
C THR A 95 13.50 -5.99 -11.77
N ASP A 96 14.11 -5.13 -12.57
CA ASP A 96 14.19 -3.72 -12.24
C ASP A 96 12.77 -3.18 -12.13
N CYS A 97 12.51 -2.43 -11.08
CA CYS A 97 11.16 -1.95 -10.77
C CYS A 97 11.13 -0.43 -10.64
N ARG A 98 10.02 0.15 -11.09
CA ARG A 98 9.66 1.53 -10.76
C ARG A 98 8.46 1.50 -9.83
N LEU A 99 8.56 2.16 -8.68
CA LEU A 99 7.60 2.06 -7.61
C LEU A 99 7.18 3.44 -7.13
N LEU A 100 5.91 3.54 -6.69
CA LEU A 100 5.48 4.64 -5.83
C LEU A 100 5.62 4.19 -4.38
N VAL A 101 6.18 5.04 -3.53
CA VAL A 101 6.39 4.74 -2.12
C VAL A 101 5.66 5.77 -1.27
N LEU A 102 4.93 5.31 -0.27
CA LEU A 102 4.29 6.17 0.72
C LEU A 102 4.70 5.67 2.10
N GLY A 103 5.27 6.57 2.92
CA GLY A 103 5.72 6.21 4.25
C GLY A 103 4.60 6.26 5.28
N HIS A 104 4.69 5.39 6.28
CA HIS A 104 3.77 5.33 7.41
C HIS A 104 3.68 6.68 8.13
N ARG A 105 4.83 7.31 8.38
CA ARG A 105 4.89 8.56 9.13
C ARG A 105 4.22 9.70 8.39
N GLU A 106 4.48 9.81 7.09
CA GLU A 106 3.89 10.85 6.24
C GLU A 106 2.39 10.68 6.15
N PHE A 107 1.93 9.42 6.04
CA PHE A 107 0.50 9.13 5.97
C PHE A 107 -0.21 9.47 7.29
N HIS A 108 0.37 9.13 8.43
CA HIS A 108 -0.21 9.47 9.73
C HIS A 108 -0.27 10.99 9.95
N SER A 109 0.76 11.73 9.53
CA SER A 109 0.73 13.19 9.59
C SER A 109 -0.41 13.75 8.76
N LEU A 110 -0.67 13.16 7.58
CA LEU A 110 -1.79 13.56 6.74
C LEU A 110 -3.12 13.30 7.44
N LEU A 111 -3.29 12.14 8.04
CA LEU A 111 -4.53 11.80 8.75
C LEU A 111 -4.80 12.75 9.90
N ASP A 112 -3.75 13.18 10.61
CA ASP A 112 -3.88 14.14 11.70
C ASP A 112 -4.29 15.53 11.18
N ALA A 113 -3.76 15.93 10.02
CA ALA A 113 -4.01 17.25 9.45
C ALA A 113 -5.32 17.33 8.66
N GLN A 114 -5.84 16.19 8.17
CA GLN A 114 -7.01 16.14 7.29
C GLN A 114 -8.09 15.21 7.87
N PRO A 115 -8.95 15.73 8.76
CA PRO A 115 -9.97 14.88 9.40
C PRO A 115 -10.91 14.17 8.44
N ASP A 116 -11.24 14.78 7.30
CA ASP A 116 -12.14 14.16 6.32
C ASP A 116 -11.49 12.92 5.69
N ILE A 117 -10.21 13.01 5.37
CA ILE A 117 -9.48 11.87 4.83
C ILE A 117 -9.42 10.76 5.87
N ARG A 118 -9.15 11.10 7.13
CA ARG A 118 -9.11 10.14 8.23
C ARG A 118 -10.42 9.38 8.36
N VAL A 119 -11.54 10.08 8.32
CA VAL A 119 -12.87 9.44 8.42
C VAL A 119 -13.09 8.50 7.25
N HIS A 120 -12.79 8.94 6.02
CA HIS A 120 -12.98 8.11 4.84
C HIS A 120 -12.11 6.84 4.88
N VAL A 121 -10.88 6.95 5.37
CA VAL A 121 -9.99 5.80 5.54
C VAL A 121 -10.55 4.84 6.58
N LEU A 122 -11.04 5.33 7.71
CA LEU A 122 -11.65 4.49 8.74
C LEU A 122 -12.87 3.77 8.21
N GLU A 123 -13.71 4.44 7.43
CA GLU A 123 -14.89 3.83 6.82
C GLU A 123 -14.50 2.73 5.83
N ALA A 124 -13.46 2.96 5.04
CA ALA A 124 -12.95 1.94 4.11
C ALA A 124 -12.44 0.71 4.85
N LEU A 125 -11.73 0.91 5.96
CA LEU A 125 -11.27 -0.19 6.81
C LEU A 125 -12.44 -0.98 7.40
N ALA A 126 -13.47 -0.28 7.88
CA ALA A 126 -14.66 -0.94 8.43
C ALA A 126 -15.36 -1.80 7.38
N ARG A 127 -15.52 -1.29 6.16
CA ARG A 127 -16.11 -2.06 5.06
C ARG A 127 -15.29 -3.31 4.76
N ARG A 128 -13.97 -3.19 4.77
CA ARG A 128 -13.09 -4.32 4.50
C ARG A 128 -13.19 -5.38 5.58
N VAL A 129 -13.27 -4.98 6.85
CA VAL A 129 -13.46 -5.91 7.95
C VAL A 129 -14.79 -6.67 7.79
N ARG A 130 -15.86 -5.99 7.42
CA ARG A 130 -17.16 -6.63 7.19
C ARG A 130 -17.10 -7.66 6.06
N GLN A 131 -16.37 -7.36 5.01
CA GLN A 131 -16.21 -8.27 3.87
C GLN A 131 -15.44 -9.54 4.25
N LEU A 132 -14.48 -9.42 5.17
CA LEU A 132 -13.65 -10.53 5.61
C LEU A 132 -14.30 -11.36 6.73
N THR A 133 -15.33 -10.84 7.40
CA THR A 133 -15.99 -11.51 8.52
C THR A 133 -17.51 -11.46 8.36
N PRO A 134 -18.06 -12.14 7.32
CA PRO A 134 -19.48 -12.05 7.00
C PRO A 134 -20.42 -12.61 8.05
N GLU A 135 -19.97 -13.48 8.97
CA GLU A 135 -20.79 -13.99 10.05
C GLU A 135 -20.94 -13.04 11.23
N HIS A 136 -20.26 -11.89 11.22
CA HIS A 136 -20.42 -10.86 12.24
C HIS A 136 -21.57 -9.93 11.85
N GLU A 137 -22.78 -10.46 11.94
CA GLU A 137 -23.99 -9.70 11.65
C GLU A 137 -24.55 -9.10 12.91
N VAL A 138 -24.66 -7.77 12.93
CA VAL A 138 -25.46 -7.11 13.98
C VAL A 138 -26.04 -5.83 13.43
#